data_a04c25a7797a5c0cb305748799467e76
#
_entry.id   a04c25a7797a5c0cb305748799467e76
#
_cell.length_a   1.000
_cell.length_b   1.000
_cell.length_c   1.000
_cell.angle_alpha   90.00
_cell.angle_beta   90.00
_cell.angle_gamma   90.00
#
_symmetry.space_group_name_H-M   'P 1'
#
loop_
_entity.id
_entity.type
_entity.pdbx_description
1 polymer ?
#
loop_
_entity_poly.entity_id
_entity_poly.type
_entity_poly.pdbx_seq_one_letter_code
_entity_poly.pdbx_strand_id
1 'polypeptide(L)'
;MFDLDIIKNLYNELETKSNMARDALKRPLTFTEKVLFNHIDSDKSQVLSELQRGHSYVNFNPDRVAMQDATAQMALLQFIMAGRAKVAVPTTVHCDHLIQAKLGAEEDLVDAKESNSEVYSFLESVSK
;
A
#
# COMPACT_ATOMS: atom_id res chain seq x y z
N MET A 1 12.49 -5.85 -3.32
CA MET A 1 12.32 -6.98 -4.24
C MET A 1 10.94 -6.90 -4.87
N PHE A 2 10.85 -6.91 -6.20
CA PHE A 2 9.55 -6.88 -6.90
C PHE A 2 9.10 -8.33 -7.12
N ASP A 3 7.92 -8.67 -6.63
CA ASP A 3 7.28 -9.94 -6.98
C ASP A 3 6.59 -9.78 -8.34
N LEU A 4 7.28 -10.22 -9.38
CA LEU A 4 6.78 -10.10 -10.77
C LEU A 4 5.51 -10.94 -11.01
N ASP A 5 5.31 -12.00 -10.25
CA ASP A 5 4.14 -12.86 -10.42
C ASP A 5 2.88 -12.19 -9.86
N ILE A 6 2.98 -11.47 -8.74
CA ILE A 6 1.88 -10.62 -8.24
C ILE A 6 1.50 -9.57 -9.28
N ILE A 7 2.48 -8.90 -9.86
CA ILE A 7 2.25 -7.86 -10.89
C ILE A 7 1.58 -8.46 -12.13
N LYS A 8 2.07 -9.60 -12.62
CA LYS A 8 1.47 -10.29 -13.77
C LYS A 8 0.03 -10.71 -13.51
N ASN A 9 -0.23 -11.27 -12.33
CA ASN A 9 -1.57 -11.68 -11.94
C ASN A 9 -2.54 -10.49 -11.88
N LEU A 10 -2.10 -9.36 -11.31
CA LEU A 10 -2.87 -8.12 -11.30
C LEU A 10 -3.28 -7.68 -12.72
N TYR A 11 -2.32 -7.66 -13.65
CA TYR A 11 -2.60 -7.27 -15.04
C TYR A 11 -3.50 -8.26 -15.77
N ASN A 12 -3.34 -9.56 -15.54
CA ASN A 12 -4.16 -10.60 -16.15
C ASN A 12 -5.63 -10.49 -15.71
N GLU A 13 -5.88 -10.08 -14.48
CA GLU A 13 -7.24 -9.97 -13.92
C GLU A 13 -7.90 -8.61 -14.20
N LEU A 14 -7.11 -7.56 -14.49
CA LEU A 14 -7.57 -6.18 -14.60
C LEU A 14 -8.71 -6.01 -15.62
N GLU A 15 -8.60 -6.64 -16.78
CA GLU A 15 -9.63 -6.56 -17.83
C GLU A 15 -10.93 -7.24 -17.38
N THR A 16 -10.82 -8.45 -16.86
CA THR A 16 -11.97 -9.24 -16.41
C THR A 16 -12.72 -8.53 -15.28
N LYS A 17 -12.02 -8.10 -14.24
CA LYS A 17 -12.62 -7.41 -13.10
C LYS A 17 -13.21 -6.05 -13.49
N SER A 18 -12.56 -5.32 -14.40
CA SER A 18 -13.08 -4.06 -14.94
C SER A 18 -14.35 -4.26 -15.75
N ASN A 19 -14.46 -5.34 -16.52
CA ASN A 19 -15.66 -5.67 -17.28
C ASN A 19 -16.80 -6.08 -16.34
N MET A 20 -16.55 -6.91 -15.34
CA MET A 20 -17.53 -7.27 -14.31
C MET A 20 -18.09 -6.05 -13.59
N ALA A 21 -17.22 -5.12 -13.19
CA ALA A 21 -17.65 -3.89 -12.54
C ALA A 21 -18.47 -2.99 -13.47
N ARG A 22 -18.07 -2.88 -14.74
CA ARG A 22 -18.81 -2.11 -15.76
C ARG A 22 -20.21 -2.70 -16.00
N ASP A 23 -20.31 -4.03 -16.05
CA ASP A 23 -21.57 -4.74 -16.24
C ASP A 23 -22.49 -4.61 -15.02
N ALA A 24 -21.94 -4.65 -13.82
CA ALA A 24 -22.72 -4.47 -12.60
C ALA A 24 -23.24 -3.04 -12.45
N LEU A 25 -22.41 -2.03 -12.74
CA LEU A 25 -22.74 -0.61 -12.58
C LEU A 25 -23.47 0.00 -13.79
N LYS A 26 -23.50 -0.70 -14.92
CA LYS A 26 -24.13 -0.25 -16.18
C LYS A 26 -23.66 1.11 -16.67
N ARG A 27 -22.37 1.45 -16.44
CA ARG A 27 -21.76 2.70 -16.86
C ARG A 27 -20.27 2.54 -17.14
N PRO A 28 -19.65 3.49 -17.89
CA PRO A 28 -18.21 3.55 -18.02
C PRO A 28 -17.51 3.77 -16.66
N LEU A 29 -16.29 3.26 -16.53
CA LEU A 29 -15.45 3.43 -15.36
C LEU A 29 -14.29 4.39 -15.67
N THR A 30 -13.94 5.24 -14.73
CA THR A 30 -12.69 5.99 -14.75
C THR A 30 -11.50 5.05 -14.53
N PHE A 31 -10.28 5.52 -14.82
CA PHE A 31 -9.08 4.73 -14.54
C PHE A 31 -8.96 4.40 -13.04
N THR A 32 -9.20 5.38 -12.18
CA THR A 32 -9.18 5.19 -10.72
C THR A 32 -10.18 4.12 -10.26
N GLU A 33 -11.39 4.14 -10.80
CA GLU A 33 -12.39 3.12 -10.48
C GLU A 33 -11.95 1.73 -10.94
N LYS A 34 -11.32 1.61 -12.11
CA LYS A 34 -10.79 0.31 -12.57
C LYS A 34 -9.75 -0.24 -11.59
N VAL A 35 -8.84 0.62 -11.11
CA VAL A 35 -7.83 0.23 -10.10
C VAL A 35 -8.52 -0.22 -8.81
N LEU A 36 -9.45 0.57 -8.28
CA LEU A 36 -10.17 0.25 -7.05
C LEU A 36 -10.98 -1.05 -7.17
N PHE A 37 -11.76 -1.22 -8.24
CA PHE A 37 -12.54 -2.44 -8.44
C PHE A 37 -11.68 -3.68 -8.64
N ASN A 38 -10.47 -3.53 -9.17
CA ASN A 38 -9.53 -4.65 -9.28
C ASN A 38 -9.04 -5.16 -7.93
N HIS A 39 -9.03 -4.31 -6.90
CA HIS A 39 -8.59 -4.63 -5.55
C HIS A 39 -9.71 -4.91 -4.56
N ILE A 40 -10.98 -4.92 -4.99
CA ILE A 40 -12.08 -5.27 -4.10
C ILE A 40 -11.96 -6.73 -3.67
N ASP A 41 -12.13 -6.97 -2.37
CA ASP A 41 -12.17 -8.30 -1.77
C ASP A 41 -13.44 -9.03 -2.22
N SER A 42 -13.29 -9.95 -3.16
CA SER A 42 -14.40 -10.74 -3.71
C SER A 42 -14.94 -11.80 -2.74
N ASP A 43 -14.18 -12.15 -1.71
CA ASP A 43 -14.57 -13.19 -0.75
C ASP A 43 -15.67 -12.73 0.22
N LYS A 44 -15.93 -11.44 0.29
CA LYS A 44 -16.94 -10.85 1.17
C LYS A 44 -18.17 -10.36 0.40
N SER A 45 -18.81 -11.21 -0.37
CA SER A 45 -20.18 -11.09 -0.93
C SER A 45 -20.72 -9.63 -1.11
N GLN A 46 -19.86 -8.71 -1.51
CA GLN A 46 -20.28 -7.34 -1.79
C GLN A 46 -20.89 -7.29 -3.18
N VAL A 47 -22.18 -7.00 -3.25
CA VAL A 47 -22.87 -6.83 -4.50
C VAL A 47 -22.48 -5.46 -5.09
N LEU A 48 -21.65 -5.47 -6.13
CA LEU A 48 -21.12 -4.24 -6.75
C LEU A 48 -22.22 -3.26 -7.18
N SER A 49 -23.37 -3.76 -7.61
CA SER A 49 -24.52 -2.94 -8.03
C SER A 49 -25.19 -2.19 -6.87
N GLU A 50 -24.96 -2.59 -5.63
CA GLU A 50 -25.54 -1.95 -4.45
C GLU A 50 -24.62 -0.90 -3.83
N LEU A 51 -23.39 -0.73 -4.34
CA LEU A 51 -22.45 0.24 -3.82
C LEU A 51 -22.91 1.68 -4.11
N GLN A 52 -23.02 2.47 -3.05
CA GLN A 52 -23.39 3.87 -3.10
C GLN A 52 -22.22 4.76 -2.68
N ARG A 53 -21.85 5.68 -3.57
CA ARG A 53 -20.77 6.63 -3.33
C ARG A 53 -21.06 7.48 -2.08
N GLY A 54 -20.09 7.54 -1.18
CA GLY A 54 -20.20 8.31 0.06
C GLY A 54 -20.96 7.61 1.19
N HIS A 55 -21.50 6.41 0.96
CA HIS A 55 -22.28 5.66 1.96
C HIS A 55 -21.75 4.25 2.18
N SER A 56 -21.37 3.55 1.10
CA SER A 56 -20.94 2.16 1.23
C SER A 56 -19.48 2.04 1.68
N TYR A 57 -19.21 1.07 2.53
CA TYR A 57 -17.87 0.62 2.89
C TYR A 57 -17.51 -0.62 2.09
N VAL A 58 -16.27 -0.69 1.62
CA VAL A 58 -15.74 -1.82 0.87
C VAL A 58 -14.45 -2.32 1.48
N ASN A 59 -14.22 -3.61 1.40
CA ASN A 59 -12.93 -4.21 1.76
C ASN A 59 -12.06 -4.31 0.51
N PHE A 60 -10.79 -3.97 0.65
CA PHE A 60 -9.79 -4.07 -0.40
C PHE A 60 -8.69 -5.06 -0.03
N ASN A 61 -8.22 -5.80 -1.01
CA ASN A 61 -7.01 -6.61 -0.92
C ASN A 61 -5.87 -5.84 -1.60
N PRO A 62 -5.00 -5.16 -0.85
CA PRO A 62 -3.87 -4.45 -1.43
C PRO A 62 -2.87 -5.47 -1.99
N ASP A 63 -2.17 -5.10 -3.05
CA ASP A 63 -1.06 -5.86 -3.62
C ASP A 63 0.30 -5.39 -3.09
N ARG A 64 0.36 -4.24 -2.47
CA ARG A 64 1.55 -3.63 -1.89
C ARG A 64 1.21 -2.62 -0.81
N VAL A 65 2.09 -2.48 0.17
CA VAL A 65 2.06 -1.41 1.17
C VAL A 65 3.33 -0.58 1.08
N ALA A 66 3.18 0.74 0.98
CA ALA A 66 4.26 1.70 1.11
C ALA A 66 3.98 2.58 2.33
N MET A 67 4.94 2.64 3.25
CA MET A 67 4.83 3.42 4.49
C MET A 67 5.86 4.54 4.51
N GLN A 68 5.54 5.61 5.19
CA GLN A 68 6.47 6.70 5.52
C GLN A 68 7.19 6.39 6.84
N ASP A 69 8.33 7.01 7.06
CA ASP A 69 9.17 6.81 8.25
C ASP A 69 8.41 7.00 9.58
N ALA A 70 7.68 8.08 9.74
CA ALA A 70 6.98 8.39 10.99
C ALA A 70 5.85 7.39 11.30
N THR A 71 5.02 7.05 10.31
CA THR A 71 3.90 6.13 10.46
C THR A 71 4.34 4.67 10.50
N ALA A 72 5.43 4.33 9.82
CA ALA A 72 5.98 2.99 9.80
C ALA A 72 6.41 2.49 11.18
N GLN A 73 6.98 3.35 12.02
CA GLN A 73 7.41 2.98 13.37
C GLN A 73 6.25 2.38 14.18
N MET A 74 5.10 3.06 14.18
CA MET A 74 3.91 2.58 14.89
C MET A 74 3.33 1.32 14.24
N ALA A 75 3.23 1.28 12.92
CA ALA A 75 2.69 0.13 12.19
C ALA A 75 3.55 -1.12 12.40
N LEU A 76 4.86 -1.00 12.32
CA LEU A 76 5.81 -2.10 12.53
C LEU A 76 5.80 -2.58 13.99
N LEU A 77 5.74 -1.66 14.96
CA LEU A 77 5.62 -2.02 16.35
C LEU A 77 4.33 -2.80 16.62
N GLN A 78 3.20 -2.33 16.10
CA GLN A 78 1.92 -3.04 16.21
C GLN A 78 1.95 -4.41 15.53
N PHE A 79 2.62 -4.53 14.38
CA PHE A 79 2.81 -5.79 13.68
C PHE A 79 3.59 -6.80 14.54
N ILE A 80 4.70 -6.37 15.17
CA ILE A 80 5.50 -7.19 16.08
C ILE A 80 4.65 -7.63 17.29
N MET A 81 3.93 -6.68 17.90
CA MET A 81 3.07 -6.97 19.07
C MET A 81 1.92 -7.92 18.73
N ALA A 82 1.44 -7.92 17.49
CA ALA A 82 0.43 -8.86 17.02
C ALA A 82 0.97 -10.30 16.81
N GLY A 83 2.27 -10.52 16.98
CA GLY A 83 2.90 -11.84 16.85
C GLY A 83 2.82 -12.44 15.45
N ARG A 84 2.68 -11.64 14.41
CA ARG A 84 2.61 -12.10 13.02
C ARG A 84 4.01 -12.41 12.51
N ALA A 85 4.19 -13.60 11.94
CA ALA A 85 5.49 -14.02 11.41
C ALA A 85 5.85 -13.40 10.05
N LYS A 86 4.84 -13.03 9.26
CA LYS A 86 5.04 -12.48 7.91
C LYS A 86 3.97 -11.45 7.58
N VAL A 87 4.34 -10.47 6.75
CA VAL A 87 3.41 -9.55 6.12
C VAL A 87 2.58 -10.26 5.05
N ALA A 88 1.36 -9.81 4.82
CA ALA A 88 0.47 -10.39 3.81
C ALA A 88 0.89 -10.03 2.37
N VAL A 89 1.50 -8.88 2.18
CA VAL A 89 1.95 -8.36 0.88
C VAL A 89 3.30 -7.68 1.03
N PRO A 90 4.08 -7.53 -0.06
CA PRO A 90 5.34 -6.79 -0.03
C PRO A 90 5.15 -5.40 0.56
N THR A 91 5.99 -5.06 1.52
CA THR A 91 5.90 -3.81 2.27
C THR A 91 7.23 -3.07 2.22
N THR A 92 7.20 -1.77 1.99
CA THR A 92 8.39 -0.91 1.95
C THR A 92 8.21 0.30 2.85
N VAL A 93 9.32 0.78 3.43
CA VAL A 93 9.37 2.03 4.20
C VAL A 93 10.21 3.04 3.44
N HIS A 94 9.71 4.25 3.32
CA HIS A 94 10.36 5.36 2.62
C HIS A 94 10.65 6.48 3.62
N CYS A 95 11.95 6.77 3.82
CA CYS A 95 12.43 7.74 4.78
C CYS A 95 12.80 9.05 4.06
N ASP A 96 11.83 9.88 3.81
CA ASP A 96 11.99 11.17 3.11
C ASP A 96 11.61 12.39 3.96
N HIS A 97 10.75 12.23 4.95
CA HIS A 97 10.31 13.35 5.81
C HIS A 97 11.32 13.81 6.86
N LEU A 98 12.38 13.06 7.08
CA LEU A 98 13.47 13.41 8.00
C LEU A 98 14.52 14.34 7.35
N ILE A 99 14.44 14.52 6.04
CA ILE A 99 15.37 15.37 5.26
C ILE A 99 14.91 16.82 5.32
N GLN A 100 15.81 17.72 5.70
CA GLN A 100 15.48 19.15 5.86
C GLN A 100 15.56 19.97 4.56
N ALA A 101 16.20 19.46 3.53
CA ALA A 101 16.36 20.11 2.23
C ALA A 101 17.00 21.51 2.29
N LYS A 102 18.14 21.63 2.98
CA LYS A 102 18.87 22.90 3.17
C LYS A 102 20.04 23.08 2.24
N LEU A 103 20.92 22.07 2.16
CA LEU A 103 22.22 22.16 1.53
C LEU A 103 22.28 21.40 0.19
N GLY A 104 21.65 20.26 0.11
CA GLY A 104 21.64 19.39 -1.06
C GLY A 104 21.40 17.93 -0.70
N ALA A 105 21.08 17.10 -1.68
CA ALA A 105 20.57 15.75 -1.44
C ALA A 105 21.54 14.86 -0.64
N GLU A 106 22.83 14.94 -0.90
CA GLU A 106 23.82 14.09 -0.23
C GLU A 106 24.08 14.55 1.22
N GLU A 107 24.31 15.86 1.40
CA GLU A 107 24.61 16.45 2.70
C GLU A 107 23.39 16.37 3.63
N ASP A 108 22.21 16.71 3.14
CA ASP A 108 20.96 16.63 3.90
C ASP A 108 20.61 15.19 4.30
N LEU A 109 20.96 14.19 3.47
CA LEU A 109 20.76 12.79 3.81
C LEU A 109 21.70 12.32 4.92
N VAL A 110 22.96 12.76 4.91
CA VAL A 110 23.91 12.46 5.99
C VAL A 110 23.42 13.06 7.30
N ASP A 111 23.07 14.34 7.29
CA ASP A 111 22.55 15.05 8.46
C ASP A 111 21.26 14.41 9.03
N ALA A 112 20.35 14.00 8.14
CA ALA A 112 19.14 13.30 8.53
C ALA A 112 19.43 11.96 9.21
N LYS A 113 20.36 11.17 8.69
CA LYS A 113 20.76 9.89 9.27
C LYS A 113 21.46 10.02 10.61
N GLU A 114 22.29 11.03 10.79
CA GLU A 114 22.94 11.30 12.06
C GLU A 114 21.93 11.79 13.11
N SER A 115 21.13 12.79 12.77
CA SER A 115 20.16 13.41 13.67
C SER A 115 19.02 12.49 14.08
N ASN A 116 18.69 11.51 13.25
CA ASN A 116 17.59 10.55 13.46
C ASN A 116 18.06 9.09 13.46
N SER A 117 19.27 8.85 13.94
CA SER A 117 19.90 7.51 13.90
C SER A 117 19.08 6.42 14.56
N GLU A 118 18.34 6.72 15.62
CA GLU A 118 17.47 5.76 16.30
C GLU A 118 16.32 5.29 15.37
N VAL A 119 15.71 6.23 14.64
CA VAL A 119 14.62 5.93 13.70
C VAL A 119 15.12 5.04 12.56
N TYR A 120 16.22 5.43 11.92
CA TYR A 120 16.81 4.65 10.84
C TYR A 120 17.24 3.25 11.30
N SER A 121 17.87 3.14 12.47
CA SER A 121 18.30 1.86 13.04
C SER A 121 17.12 0.96 13.37
N PHE A 122 16.05 1.49 13.95
CA PHE A 122 14.84 0.73 14.22
C PHE A 122 14.20 0.21 12.94
N LEU A 123 13.95 1.11 11.97
CA LEU A 123 13.31 0.74 10.70
C LEU A 123 14.14 -0.29 9.93
N GLU A 124 15.46 -0.14 9.88
CA GLU A 124 16.35 -1.11 9.26
C GLU A 124 16.29 -2.48 9.95
N SER A 125 16.29 -2.51 11.27
CA SER A 125 16.29 -3.76 12.05
C SER A 125 15.01 -4.57 11.88
N VAL A 126 13.86 -3.88 11.72
CA VAL A 126 12.55 -4.53 11.60
C VAL A 126 12.24 -4.92 10.15
N SER A 127 12.86 -4.27 9.16
CA SER A 127 12.61 -4.52 7.73
C SER A 127 13.42 -5.70 7.17
N LYS A 128 14.32 -6.29 7.94
CA LYS A 128 15.12 -7.48 7.60
C LYS A 128 14.41 -8.77 7.96
#